data_75801c99043ea3cfbe4c4541ff9dc7c2
#
_entry.id   75801c99043ea3cfbe4c4541ff9dc7c2
#
_cell.length_a   1.000
_cell.length_b   1.000
_cell.length_c   1.000
_cell.angle_alpha   90.00
_cell.angle_beta   90.00
_cell.angle_gamma   90.00
#
_symmetry.space_group_name_H-M   'P 1'
#
loop_
_entity.id
_entity.type
_entity.pdbx_description
1 polymer ?
#
loop_
_entity_poly.entity_id
_entity_poly.type
_entity_poly.pdbx_seq_one_letter_code
_entity_poly.pdbx_strand_id
1 'polypeptide(L)'
;MRVQSLTLAVASAALLAPTTSPTTEFAAVRTEPAVRREGSVEAADLLARVRECAPVSRGRYRSDDGTAATIPVCGTRQAVFWKADMDIDCDGRPGSHCNRRTDPMFSDATAYQQSDGRYLSAETLPYIVVPAASGIWDYREHGVRGGAVAAVVYGDRVQYAVVGDVGPDHIIGEASYATAKALGIRADPHGGGAPSGVTYIVFKDAQVKPIEDHAAAVATGERLARLFVGAK
;
A
#
# COMPACT_ATOMS: atom_id res chain seq x y z
N MET A 1 82.23 -34.45 55.43
CA MET A 1 82.23 -32.99 55.14
C MET A 1 81.81 -32.82 53.69
N ARG A 2 80.65 -32.33 53.41
CA ARG A 2 80.09 -32.11 52.06
C ARG A 2 79.95 -30.58 51.87
N VAL A 3 80.62 -30.09 50.88
CA VAL A 3 80.55 -28.69 50.46
C VAL A 3 79.38 -28.56 49.45
N GLN A 4 78.45 -27.71 49.78
CA GLN A 4 77.33 -27.37 48.82
C GLN A 4 77.71 -26.08 48.10
N SER A 5 77.74 -26.17 46.78
CA SER A 5 77.91 -25.01 45.92
C SER A 5 76.55 -24.37 45.67
N LEU A 6 76.45 -23.08 45.94
CA LEU A 6 75.31 -22.24 45.56
C LEU A 6 75.49 -21.75 44.11
N THR A 7 74.56 -22.08 43.26
CA THR A 7 74.44 -21.48 41.92
C THR A 7 73.42 -20.34 41.96
N LEU A 8 73.87 -19.15 41.63
CA LEU A 8 73.01 -17.97 41.40
C LEU A 8 72.32 -18.08 40.05
N ALA A 9 71.01 -18.05 40.05
CA ALA A 9 70.19 -17.92 38.83
C ALA A 9 69.86 -16.44 38.60
N VAL A 10 70.32 -15.88 37.50
CA VAL A 10 69.94 -14.53 37.06
C VAL A 10 68.64 -14.62 36.27
N ALA A 11 67.60 -14.01 36.79
CA ALA A 11 66.28 -13.94 36.10
C ALA A 11 66.30 -12.67 35.21
N SER A 12 66.28 -12.85 33.92
CA SER A 12 66.05 -11.77 32.98
C SER A 12 64.56 -11.50 32.80
N ALA A 13 64.08 -10.36 33.28
CA ALA A 13 62.70 -9.92 33.05
C ALA A 13 62.57 -9.34 31.64
N ALA A 14 61.86 -10.02 30.75
CA ALA A 14 61.43 -9.48 29.44
C ALA A 14 60.20 -8.60 29.61
N LEU A 15 60.35 -7.32 29.35
CA LEU A 15 59.24 -6.35 29.28
C LEU A 15 58.46 -6.60 27.98
N LEU A 16 57.27 -7.19 28.13
CA LEU A 16 56.26 -7.27 27.06
C LEU A 16 55.49 -5.94 26.97
N ALA A 17 55.75 -5.18 25.92
CA ALA A 17 54.95 -4.01 25.61
C ALA A 17 53.56 -4.45 25.05
N PRO A 18 52.44 -3.83 25.47
CA PRO A 18 51.15 -4.14 24.91
C PRO A 18 51.06 -3.57 23.49
N THR A 19 50.94 -4.44 22.48
CA THR A 19 50.55 -4.06 21.13
C THR A 19 49.05 -3.75 21.10
N THR A 20 48.68 -2.49 21.08
CA THR A 20 47.33 -2.04 20.79
C THR A 20 47.06 -2.20 19.31
N SER A 21 46.35 -3.23 18.92
CA SER A 21 45.76 -3.36 17.57
C SER A 21 44.67 -2.30 17.39
N PRO A 22 44.66 -1.54 16.30
CA PRO A 22 43.55 -0.65 16.01
C PRO A 22 42.30 -1.49 15.72
N THR A 23 41.32 -1.44 16.62
CA THR A 23 40.01 -1.99 16.38
C THR A 23 39.36 -1.11 15.32
N THR A 24 39.30 -1.60 14.09
CA THR A 24 38.52 -0.97 13.03
C THR A 24 37.03 -1.22 13.37
N GLU A 25 36.44 -0.21 13.97
CA GLU A 25 35.00 -0.18 14.23
C GLU A 25 34.30 -0.06 12.87
N PHE A 26 33.85 -1.20 12.32
CA PHE A 26 32.96 -1.19 11.19
C PHE A 26 31.66 -0.56 11.65
N ALA A 27 31.47 0.71 11.30
CA ALA A 27 30.16 1.36 11.43
C ALA A 27 29.15 0.48 10.69
N ALA A 28 28.28 -0.18 11.44
CA ALA A 28 27.16 -0.92 10.89
C ALA A 28 26.32 0.10 10.10
N VAL A 29 26.40 0.03 8.78
CA VAL A 29 25.47 0.75 7.89
C VAL A 29 24.09 0.24 8.27
N ARG A 30 23.34 1.06 9.01
CA ARG A 30 21.90 0.85 9.21
C ARG A 30 21.30 0.97 7.82
N THR A 31 21.08 -0.14 7.16
CA THR A 31 20.17 -0.22 6.02
C THR A 31 18.78 0.09 6.60
N GLU A 32 18.30 1.30 6.37
CA GLU A 32 16.89 1.60 6.56
C GLU A 32 16.10 0.55 5.78
N PRO A 33 15.01 0.00 6.36
CA PRO A 33 14.20 -0.98 5.64
C PRO A 33 13.73 -0.32 4.34
N ALA A 34 14.07 -0.95 3.22
CA ALA A 34 13.67 -0.46 1.91
C ALA A 34 12.16 -0.23 1.91
N VAL A 35 11.75 0.99 1.66
CA VAL A 35 10.34 1.37 1.55
C VAL A 35 9.69 0.45 0.52
N ARG A 36 8.68 -0.30 0.94
CA ARG A 36 7.95 -1.18 0.03
C ARG A 36 7.07 -0.32 -0.87
N ARG A 37 7.50 -0.12 -2.08
CA ARG A 37 6.70 0.47 -3.16
C ARG A 37 6.68 -0.49 -4.34
N GLU A 38 5.59 -0.56 -5.02
CA GLU A 38 5.54 -1.18 -6.33
C GLU A 38 5.95 -0.15 -7.38
N GLY A 39 6.85 -0.55 -8.25
CA GLY A 39 7.40 0.34 -9.27
C GLY A 39 8.43 1.34 -8.75
N SER A 40 8.72 2.36 -9.53
CA SER A 40 9.79 3.33 -9.28
C SER A 40 9.27 4.76 -9.04
N VAL A 41 7.96 5.01 -9.23
CA VAL A 41 7.37 6.34 -8.99
C VAL A 41 7.24 6.58 -7.49
N GLU A 42 7.76 7.73 -7.03
CA GLU A 42 7.73 8.08 -5.63
C GLU A 42 6.33 8.52 -5.18
N ALA A 43 5.95 8.16 -3.96
CA ALA A 43 4.70 8.60 -3.35
C ALA A 43 4.59 10.15 -3.34
N ALA A 44 5.69 10.84 -3.00
CA ALA A 44 5.74 12.29 -2.96
C ALA A 44 5.41 12.94 -4.32
N ASP A 45 5.85 12.34 -5.42
CA ASP A 45 5.59 12.84 -6.77
C ASP A 45 4.10 12.68 -7.14
N LEU A 46 3.51 11.52 -6.83
CA LEU A 46 2.07 11.30 -7.01
C LEU A 46 1.25 12.27 -6.16
N LEU A 47 1.58 12.42 -4.87
CA LEU A 47 0.90 13.32 -3.96
C LEU A 47 1.02 14.78 -4.37
N ALA A 48 2.15 15.18 -4.99
CA ALA A 48 2.33 16.52 -5.53
C ALA A 48 1.32 16.86 -6.64
N ARG A 49 0.91 15.84 -7.44
CA ARG A 49 -0.06 15.99 -8.55
C ARG A 49 -1.51 16.13 -8.08
N VAL A 50 -1.80 15.71 -6.85
CA VAL A 50 -3.15 15.67 -6.27
C VAL A 50 -3.29 16.58 -5.04
N ARG A 51 -2.47 17.63 -4.95
CA ARG A 51 -2.55 18.62 -3.86
C ARG A 51 -3.84 19.38 -3.87
N GLU A 52 -4.21 19.88 -5.05
CA GLU A 52 -5.40 20.66 -5.27
C GLU A 52 -6.53 19.80 -5.81
N CYS A 53 -7.72 19.99 -5.30
CA CYS A 53 -8.91 19.27 -5.70
C CYS A 53 -9.78 20.16 -6.58
N ALA A 54 -9.94 19.77 -7.84
CA ALA A 54 -11.02 20.22 -8.69
C ALA A 54 -12.16 19.19 -8.60
N PRO A 55 -13.24 19.42 -7.82
CA PRO A 55 -14.27 18.42 -7.59
C PRO A 55 -14.97 18.04 -8.90
N VAL A 56 -15.12 16.73 -9.11
CA VAL A 56 -15.94 16.15 -10.19
C VAL A 56 -17.19 15.46 -9.63
N SER A 57 -17.24 15.20 -8.32
CA SER A 57 -18.47 14.80 -7.64
C SER A 57 -19.35 16.02 -7.36
N ARG A 58 -20.67 15.82 -7.46
CA ARG A 58 -21.69 16.85 -7.17
C ARG A 58 -21.91 17.03 -5.67
N GLY A 59 -21.46 16.07 -4.86
CA GLY A 59 -21.54 16.05 -3.40
C GLY A 59 -20.25 15.53 -2.79
N ARG A 60 -20.35 15.16 -1.52
CA ARG A 60 -19.24 14.61 -0.75
C ARG A 60 -19.62 13.26 -0.16
N TYR A 61 -18.63 12.40 -0.02
CA TYR A 61 -18.74 11.10 0.61
C TYR A 61 -18.39 11.16 2.09
N ARG A 62 -18.80 10.13 2.81
CA ARG A 62 -18.41 9.84 4.19
C ARG A 62 -17.28 8.82 4.19
N SER A 63 -16.48 8.80 5.26
CA SER A 63 -15.59 7.66 5.54
C SER A 63 -16.41 6.45 6.01
N ASP A 64 -17.35 6.67 6.93
CA ASP A 64 -18.17 5.66 7.57
C ASP A 64 -19.63 6.12 7.73
N ASP A 65 -20.51 5.16 8.00
CA ASP A 65 -21.86 5.48 8.44
C ASP A 65 -21.85 6.36 9.71
N GLY A 66 -22.68 7.37 9.69
CA GLY A 66 -22.78 8.33 10.80
C GLY A 66 -21.71 9.42 10.84
N THR A 67 -20.65 9.36 10.03
CA THR A 67 -19.65 10.44 9.92
C THR A 67 -20.15 11.58 9.01
N ALA A 68 -19.49 12.74 9.08
CA ALA A 68 -19.81 13.87 8.20
C ALA A 68 -19.38 13.61 6.76
N ALA A 69 -20.19 13.98 5.77
CA ALA A 69 -19.85 13.91 4.37
C ALA A 69 -18.85 15.01 4.00
N THR A 70 -17.57 14.71 3.98
CA THR A 70 -16.47 15.68 3.79
C THR A 70 -15.57 15.38 2.60
N ILE A 71 -15.63 14.19 2.03
CA ILE A 71 -14.69 13.67 1.03
C ILE A 71 -15.22 13.92 -0.39
N PRO A 72 -14.66 14.84 -1.18
CA PRO A 72 -14.99 15.01 -2.59
C PRO A 72 -14.20 14.00 -3.44
N VAL A 73 -14.75 13.61 -4.60
CA VAL A 73 -13.95 13.06 -5.67
C VAL A 73 -13.45 14.20 -6.56
N CYS A 74 -12.17 14.25 -6.76
CA CYS A 74 -11.47 15.27 -7.53
C CYS A 74 -11.06 14.73 -8.89
N GLY A 75 -10.91 15.61 -9.89
CA GLY A 75 -10.53 15.23 -11.25
C GLY A 75 -9.30 15.96 -11.76
N THR A 76 -8.52 15.26 -12.55
CA THR A 76 -7.53 15.81 -13.48
C THR A 76 -7.88 15.36 -14.89
N ARG A 77 -7.10 15.76 -15.88
CA ARG A 77 -7.27 15.23 -17.25
C ARG A 77 -7.07 13.71 -17.30
N GLN A 78 -6.12 13.14 -16.51
CA GLN A 78 -5.65 11.77 -16.61
C GLN A 78 -6.22 10.85 -15.52
N ALA A 79 -6.71 11.39 -14.43
CA ALA A 79 -7.15 10.60 -13.28
C ALA A 79 -8.32 11.25 -12.54
N VAL A 80 -9.03 10.45 -11.78
CA VAL A 80 -9.83 10.90 -10.64
C VAL A 80 -9.12 10.48 -9.36
N PHE A 81 -9.32 11.22 -8.28
CA PHE A 81 -8.69 10.90 -7.00
C PHE A 81 -9.52 11.37 -5.81
N TRP A 82 -9.29 10.74 -4.68
CA TRP A 82 -9.83 11.17 -3.39
C TRP A 82 -8.82 10.88 -2.28
N LYS A 83 -9.00 11.57 -1.16
CA LYS A 83 -8.23 11.35 0.07
C LYS A 83 -9.19 10.95 1.16
N ALA A 84 -8.98 9.78 1.71
CA ALA A 84 -9.89 9.17 2.68
C ALA A 84 -9.10 8.40 3.74
N ASP A 85 -9.81 7.66 4.54
CA ASP A 85 -9.39 6.52 5.33
C ASP A 85 -9.12 5.29 4.45
N MET A 86 -8.96 4.14 5.07
CA MET A 86 -9.03 2.84 4.43
C MET A 86 -9.71 1.85 5.34
N ASP A 87 -10.91 1.42 4.97
CA ASP A 87 -11.54 0.24 5.50
C ASP A 87 -11.09 -1.01 4.74
N ILE A 88 -11.11 -2.14 5.43
CA ILE A 88 -10.65 -3.41 4.86
C ILE A 88 -11.84 -4.13 4.23
N ASP A 89 -11.86 -4.12 2.91
CA ASP A 89 -12.79 -4.96 2.14
C ASP A 89 -12.24 -6.39 2.06
N CYS A 90 -13.04 -7.31 2.53
CA CYS A 90 -12.76 -8.76 2.49
C CYS A 90 -13.67 -9.51 1.52
N ASP A 91 -14.51 -8.85 0.77
CA ASP A 91 -15.50 -9.46 -0.09
C ASP A 91 -14.94 -10.31 -1.24
N GLY A 92 -15.74 -11.24 -1.72
CA GLY A 92 -15.39 -12.16 -2.79
C GLY A 92 -15.07 -13.58 -2.31
N ARG A 93 -14.10 -14.21 -2.92
CA ARG A 93 -13.75 -15.59 -2.56
C ARG A 93 -13.22 -15.69 -1.13
N PRO A 94 -13.83 -16.56 -0.30
CA PRO A 94 -13.38 -16.73 1.06
C PRO A 94 -11.96 -17.31 1.11
N GLY A 95 -11.18 -16.84 2.07
CA GLY A 95 -9.82 -17.29 2.36
C GLY A 95 -9.60 -17.49 3.86
N SER A 96 -8.34 -17.50 4.28
CA SER A 96 -7.97 -17.72 5.68
C SER A 96 -8.22 -16.48 6.56
N HIS A 97 -8.06 -15.30 5.99
CA HIS A 97 -8.22 -14.01 6.66
C HIS A 97 -9.52 -13.30 6.30
N CYS A 98 -10.07 -13.58 5.12
CA CYS A 98 -11.29 -12.98 4.59
C CYS A 98 -12.38 -14.04 4.48
N ASN A 99 -13.31 -14.08 5.43
CA ASN A 99 -14.45 -14.99 5.48
C ASN A 99 -15.44 -14.57 6.57
N ARG A 100 -16.62 -15.20 6.61
CA ARG A 100 -17.70 -14.88 7.56
C ARG A 100 -17.34 -15.02 9.05
N ARG A 101 -16.20 -15.62 9.41
CA ARG A 101 -15.75 -15.72 10.80
C ARG A 101 -14.83 -14.58 11.20
N THR A 102 -14.10 -14.02 10.22
CA THR A 102 -13.15 -12.94 10.44
C THR A 102 -13.73 -11.58 10.12
N ASP A 103 -14.78 -11.54 9.31
CA ASP A 103 -15.46 -10.32 8.90
C ASP A 103 -16.99 -10.50 9.04
N PRO A 104 -17.64 -9.79 9.97
CA PRO A 104 -19.10 -9.86 10.13
C PRO A 104 -19.90 -9.35 8.92
N MET A 105 -19.28 -8.49 8.10
CA MET A 105 -19.91 -7.90 6.90
C MET A 105 -19.56 -8.65 5.62
N PHE A 106 -18.77 -9.73 5.70
CA PHE A 106 -18.28 -10.49 4.56
C PHE A 106 -19.41 -10.92 3.61
N SER A 107 -19.26 -10.54 2.33
CA SER A 107 -20.02 -11.06 1.19
C SER A 107 -19.13 -12.03 0.38
N ASP A 108 -19.70 -13.13 -0.12
CA ASP A 108 -18.98 -14.07 -0.99
C ASP A 108 -18.96 -13.64 -2.46
N ALA A 109 -19.24 -12.37 -2.74
CA ALA A 109 -19.30 -11.79 -4.07
C ALA A 109 -18.65 -10.41 -4.12
N THR A 110 -17.91 -10.14 -5.21
CA THR A 110 -17.47 -8.81 -5.61
C THR A 110 -18.26 -8.36 -6.84
N ALA A 111 -18.37 -7.05 -7.08
CA ALA A 111 -19.07 -6.52 -8.25
C ALA A 111 -18.46 -6.98 -9.57
N TYR A 112 -17.15 -7.24 -9.58
CA TYR A 112 -16.44 -7.74 -10.77
C TYR A 112 -15.88 -9.14 -10.51
N GLN A 113 -15.64 -9.88 -11.61
CA GLN A 113 -15.22 -11.27 -11.56
C GLN A 113 -13.91 -11.47 -12.32
N GLN A 114 -13.21 -12.54 -11.97
CA GLN A 114 -12.04 -13.03 -12.70
C GLN A 114 -12.43 -13.54 -14.09
N SER A 115 -11.45 -13.76 -14.93
CA SER A 115 -11.64 -14.29 -16.29
C SER A 115 -12.31 -15.67 -16.33
N ASP A 116 -12.20 -16.43 -15.24
CA ASP A 116 -12.85 -17.74 -15.10
C ASP A 116 -14.26 -17.68 -14.47
N GLY A 117 -14.81 -16.49 -14.25
CA GLY A 117 -16.12 -16.24 -13.69
C GLY A 117 -16.21 -16.34 -12.16
N ARG A 118 -15.11 -16.61 -11.47
CA ARG A 118 -15.05 -16.57 -10.01
C ARG A 118 -14.97 -15.13 -9.51
N TYR A 119 -15.51 -14.86 -8.33
CA TYR A 119 -15.31 -13.57 -7.67
C TYR A 119 -13.83 -13.34 -7.31
N LEU A 120 -13.45 -12.09 -7.10
CA LEU A 120 -12.10 -11.72 -6.74
C LEU A 120 -11.72 -12.30 -5.36
N SER A 121 -10.45 -12.33 -5.06
CA SER A 121 -9.94 -12.70 -3.73
C SER A 121 -9.30 -11.47 -3.08
N ALA A 122 -9.94 -10.95 -2.06
CA ALA A 122 -9.42 -9.80 -1.31
C ALA A 122 -8.05 -10.08 -0.67
N GLU A 123 -7.75 -11.34 -0.33
CA GLU A 123 -6.46 -11.72 0.26
C GLU A 123 -5.29 -11.68 -0.72
N THR A 124 -5.54 -11.84 -2.02
CA THR A 124 -4.47 -12.07 -3.00
C THR A 124 -4.40 -11.03 -4.09
N LEU A 125 -5.51 -10.35 -4.40
CA LEU A 125 -5.57 -9.32 -5.42
C LEU A 125 -5.68 -7.94 -4.76
N PRO A 126 -4.70 -7.05 -4.95
CA PRO A 126 -4.86 -5.65 -4.62
C PRO A 126 -5.95 -5.01 -5.47
N TYR A 127 -7.06 -4.63 -4.83
CA TYR A 127 -8.12 -3.86 -5.46
C TYR A 127 -8.63 -2.76 -4.52
N ILE A 128 -9.30 -1.80 -5.10
CA ILE A 128 -10.05 -0.75 -4.41
C ILE A 128 -11.53 -0.88 -4.69
N VAL A 129 -12.34 -0.36 -3.77
CA VAL A 129 -13.78 -0.23 -3.91
C VAL A 129 -14.12 1.19 -4.38
N VAL A 130 -15.02 1.30 -5.35
CA VAL A 130 -15.60 2.59 -5.73
C VAL A 130 -17.04 2.66 -5.22
N PRO A 131 -17.54 3.84 -4.83
CA PRO A 131 -18.96 3.94 -4.44
C PRO A 131 -19.88 3.63 -5.60
N ALA A 132 -21.04 3.07 -5.33
CA ALA A 132 -22.08 2.84 -6.32
C ALA A 132 -22.45 4.16 -7.01
N ALA A 133 -22.75 4.07 -8.31
CA ALA A 133 -23.14 5.24 -9.10
C ALA A 133 -24.40 5.88 -8.52
N SER A 134 -24.34 7.18 -8.26
CA SER A 134 -25.43 7.91 -7.59
C SER A 134 -25.47 9.37 -8.04
N GLY A 135 -26.38 10.15 -7.44
CA GLY A 135 -26.42 11.61 -7.62
C GLY A 135 -25.16 12.34 -7.12
N ILE A 136 -24.37 11.71 -6.25
CA ILE A 136 -23.09 12.25 -5.79
C ILE A 136 -22.04 12.14 -6.89
N TRP A 137 -21.88 10.95 -7.46
CA TRP A 137 -20.90 10.69 -8.50
C TRP A 137 -21.20 9.39 -9.24
N ASP A 138 -21.05 9.40 -10.58
CA ASP A 138 -21.01 8.19 -11.40
C ASP A 138 -19.58 8.02 -11.94
N TYR A 139 -18.86 7.05 -11.39
CA TYR A 139 -17.48 6.77 -11.78
C TYR A 139 -17.34 6.42 -13.28
N ARG A 140 -18.39 5.88 -13.87
CA ARG A 140 -18.42 5.46 -15.30
C ARG A 140 -18.38 6.66 -16.25
N GLU A 141 -18.93 7.82 -15.84
CA GLU A 141 -18.87 9.08 -16.61
C GLU A 141 -17.43 9.65 -16.68
N HIS A 142 -16.54 9.14 -15.82
CA HIS A 142 -15.16 9.60 -15.71
C HIS A 142 -14.12 8.59 -16.22
N GLY A 143 -14.54 7.62 -17.06
CA GLY A 143 -13.64 6.63 -17.62
C GLY A 143 -13.14 5.57 -16.65
N VAL A 144 -13.83 5.39 -15.51
CA VAL A 144 -13.54 4.35 -14.52
C VAL A 144 -14.46 3.15 -14.74
N ARG A 145 -13.93 1.96 -14.69
CA ARG A 145 -14.64 0.67 -14.88
C ARG A 145 -13.98 -0.40 -14.03
N GLY A 146 -14.60 -1.56 -13.89
CA GLY A 146 -13.94 -2.75 -13.32
C GLY A 146 -12.62 -3.03 -14.04
N GLY A 147 -11.56 -3.32 -13.27
CA GLY A 147 -10.21 -3.46 -13.79
C GLY A 147 -9.49 -2.15 -14.12
N ALA A 148 -10.11 -0.97 -13.89
CA ALA A 148 -9.41 0.29 -14.00
C ALA A 148 -8.24 0.35 -13.00
N VAL A 149 -7.08 0.82 -13.47
CA VAL A 149 -5.86 0.80 -12.66
C VAL A 149 -5.81 2.00 -11.72
N ALA A 150 -5.47 1.74 -10.47
CA ALA A 150 -5.30 2.75 -9.44
C ALA A 150 -3.88 2.71 -8.84
N ALA A 151 -3.38 3.87 -8.42
CA ALA A 151 -2.26 3.98 -7.48
C ALA A 151 -2.83 4.38 -6.12
N VAL A 152 -2.61 3.55 -5.11
CA VAL A 152 -3.00 3.81 -3.72
C VAL A 152 -1.75 4.21 -2.96
N VAL A 153 -1.80 5.36 -2.29
CA VAL A 153 -0.66 5.94 -1.58
C VAL A 153 -0.97 6.07 -0.09
N TYR A 154 -0.08 5.55 0.75
CA TYR A 154 -0.12 5.70 2.19
C TYR A 154 1.28 5.97 2.75
N GLY A 155 1.48 7.12 3.36
CA GLY A 155 2.81 7.57 3.76
C GLY A 155 3.73 7.71 2.54
N ASP A 156 4.83 6.97 2.56
CA ASP A 156 5.82 6.90 1.48
C ASP A 156 5.65 5.66 0.57
N ARG A 157 4.57 4.89 0.78
CA ARG A 157 4.30 3.65 0.04
C ARG A 157 3.31 3.85 -1.08
N VAL A 158 3.57 3.16 -2.17
CA VAL A 158 2.68 3.10 -3.34
C VAL A 158 2.32 1.65 -3.62
N GLN A 159 1.04 1.37 -3.81
CA GLN A 159 0.52 0.08 -4.25
C GLN A 159 -0.34 0.27 -5.49
N TYR A 160 -0.05 -0.45 -6.56
CA TYR A 160 -0.95 -0.49 -7.70
C TYR A 160 -2.05 -1.52 -7.46
N ALA A 161 -3.26 -1.12 -7.78
CA ALA A 161 -4.47 -1.91 -7.57
C ALA A 161 -5.39 -1.77 -8.78
N VAL A 162 -6.44 -2.57 -8.81
CA VAL A 162 -7.53 -2.43 -9.79
C VAL A 162 -8.81 -1.99 -9.09
N VAL A 163 -9.73 -1.37 -9.79
CA VAL A 163 -11.11 -1.24 -9.32
C VAL A 163 -11.73 -2.63 -9.37
N GLY A 164 -11.95 -3.24 -8.22
CA GLY A 164 -12.40 -4.62 -8.08
C GLY A 164 -13.81 -4.77 -7.51
N ASP A 165 -14.28 -3.77 -6.78
CA ASP A 165 -15.61 -3.83 -6.18
C ASP A 165 -16.35 -2.49 -6.20
N VAL A 166 -17.63 -2.53 -5.84
CA VAL A 166 -18.54 -1.39 -5.76
C VAL A 166 -19.26 -1.44 -4.42
N GLY A 167 -18.99 -0.46 -3.59
CA GLY A 167 -19.55 -0.33 -2.24
C GLY A 167 -20.80 0.55 -2.18
N PRO A 168 -21.20 0.99 -0.97
CA PRO A 168 -22.33 1.89 -0.77
C PRO A 168 -22.22 3.19 -1.55
N ASP A 169 -23.35 3.80 -1.88
CA ASP A 169 -23.41 5.00 -2.73
C ASP A 169 -23.04 6.32 -2.01
N HIS A 170 -22.75 6.28 -0.74
CA HIS A 170 -22.48 7.44 0.12
C HIS A 170 -21.19 7.34 0.96
N ILE A 171 -20.51 6.20 0.89
CA ILE A 171 -19.22 5.93 1.58
C ILE A 171 -18.11 5.77 0.54
N ILE A 172 -16.87 6.13 0.89
CA ILE A 172 -15.68 5.98 0.06
C ILE A 172 -14.45 5.86 0.97
N GLY A 173 -13.52 4.96 0.62
CA GLY A 173 -12.30 4.76 1.40
C GLY A 173 -12.04 3.29 1.72
N GLU A 174 -12.41 2.38 0.83
CA GLU A 174 -12.25 0.94 1.04
C GLU A 174 -11.26 0.33 0.05
N ALA A 175 -10.52 -0.68 0.52
CA ALA A 175 -9.64 -1.47 -0.33
C ALA A 175 -9.47 -2.89 0.22
N SER A 176 -9.08 -3.81 -0.66
CA SER A 176 -8.87 -5.21 -0.32
C SER A 176 -7.82 -5.41 0.77
N TYR A 177 -7.95 -6.50 1.50
CA TYR A 177 -6.95 -7.01 2.45
C TYR A 177 -5.52 -6.96 1.86
N ALA A 178 -5.35 -7.40 0.60
CA ALA A 178 -4.06 -7.41 -0.08
C ALA A 178 -3.50 -5.99 -0.27
N THR A 179 -4.33 -5.01 -0.62
CA THR A 179 -3.93 -3.60 -0.76
C THR A 179 -3.44 -3.04 0.57
N ALA A 180 -4.22 -3.21 1.63
CA ALA A 180 -3.86 -2.75 2.98
C ALA A 180 -2.53 -3.36 3.44
N LYS A 181 -2.39 -4.68 3.32
CA LYS A 181 -1.18 -5.42 3.70
C LYS A 181 0.06 -4.92 2.95
N ALA A 182 -0.05 -4.68 1.66
CA ALA A 182 1.06 -4.19 0.85
C ALA A 182 1.49 -2.78 1.26
N LEU A 183 0.54 -1.92 1.62
CA LEU A 183 0.79 -0.58 2.15
C LEU A 183 1.27 -0.57 3.61
N GLY A 184 1.28 -1.73 4.29
CA GLY A 184 1.64 -1.85 5.70
C GLY A 184 0.58 -1.30 6.65
N ILE A 185 -0.65 -1.17 6.16
CA ILE A 185 -1.84 -0.90 6.95
C ILE A 185 -2.26 -2.23 7.62
N ARG A 186 -2.77 -2.16 8.85
CA ARG A 186 -3.30 -3.33 9.54
C ARG A 186 -4.50 -3.88 8.77
N ALA A 187 -4.31 -5.03 8.10
CA ALA A 187 -5.30 -5.62 7.21
C ALA A 187 -6.32 -6.53 7.92
N ASP A 188 -6.64 -6.26 9.17
CA ASP A 188 -7.63 -6.99 9.95
C ASP A 188 -9.03 -6.45 9.61
N PRO A 189 -9.94 -7.24 9.01
CA PRO A 189 -11.26 -6.75 8.64
C PRO A 189 -12.12 -6.35 9.85
N HIS A 190 -11.78 -6.86 11.05
CA HIS A 190 -12.44 -6.48 12.30
C HIS A 190 -11.63 -5.43 13.08
N GLY A 191 -11.59 -4.20 12.57
CA GLY A 191 -10.96 -3.06 13.22
C GLY A 191 -9.51 -2.81 12.82
N GLY A 192 -9.10 -3.26 11.64
CA GLY A 192 -7.89 -2.80 10.95
C GLY A 192 -8.15 -1.49 10.21
N GLY A 193 -7.45 -1.31 9.09
CA GLY A 193 -7.57 -0.10 8.29
C GLY A 193 -6.67 1.05 8.74
N ALA A 194 -6.89 2.19 8.14
CA ALA A 194 -6.23 3.45 8.46
C ALA A 194 -7.29 4.56 8.60
N PRO A 195 -7.32 5.32 9.70
CA PRO A 195 -8.40 6.29 9.95
C PRO A 195 -8.34 7.51 9.04
N SER A 196 -7.26 7.69 8.29
CA SER A 196 -7.05 8.78 7.33
C SER A 196 -5.72 8.64 6.60
N GLY A 197 -5.45 9.56 5.67
CA GLY A 197 -4.13 9.70 5.03
C GLY A 197 -3.90 8.78 3.84
N VAL A 198 -4.91 8.07 3.39
CA VAL A 198 -4.84 7.27 2.17
C VAL A 198 -5.28 8.10 0.98
N THR A 199 -4.51 8.05 -0.09
CA THR A 199 -4.83 8.71 -1.36
C THR A 199 -5.03 7.68 -2.45
N TYR A 200 -6.19 7.71 -3.08
CA TYR A 200 -6.57 6.84 -4.18
C TYR A 200 -6.53 7.63 -5.48
N ILE A 201 -5.74 7.21 -6.44
CA ILE A 201 -5.59 7.85 -7.76
C ILE A 201 -5.98 6.83 -8.81
N VAL A 202 -7.14 6.99 -9.44
CA VAL A 202 -7.65 6.06 -10.46
C VAL A 202 -7.43 6.65 -11.83
N PHE A 203 -6.66 5.97 -12.66
CA PHE A 203 -6.35 6.41 -14.01
C PHE A 203 -7.54 6.16 -14.95
N LYS A 204 -7.92 7.22 -15.68
CA LYS A 204 -9.06 7.18 -16.60
C LYS A 204 -8.74 6.34 -17.84
N ASP A 205 -9.76 5.64 -18.34
CA ASP A 205 -9.71 4.88 -19.60
C ASP A 205 -8.58 3.85 -19.67
N ALA A 206 -8.17 3.33 -18.52
CA ALA A 206 -7.08 2.37 -18.36
C ALA A 206 -7.55 1.14 -17.58
N GLN A 207 -7.70 0.03 -18.26
CA GLN A 207 -8.15 -1.24 -17.67
C GLN A 207 -7.10 -2.33 -17.90
N VAL A 208 -7.04 -3.27 -16.95
CA VAL A 208 -6.29 -4.53 -17.07
C VAL A 208 -7.28 -5.66 -17.34
N LYS A 209 -6.93 -6.52 -18.27
CA LYS A 209 -7.66 -7.74 -18.61
C LYS A 209 -6.66 -8.87 -18.81
N PRO A 210 -6.79 -9.99 -18.09
CA PRO A 210 -7.83 -10.25 -17.07
C PRO A 210 -7.64 -9.39 -15.82
N ILE A 211 -8.73 -9.14 -15.08
CA ILE A 211 -8.74 -8.26 -13.90
C ILE A 211 -7.83 -8.75 -12.77
N GLU A 212 -7.65 -10.06 -12.67
CA GLU A 212 -6.81 -10.73 -11.69
C GLU A 212 -5.31 -10.70 -12.00
N ASP A 213 -4.90 -10.17 -13.16
CA ASP A 213 -3.48 -10.04 -13.52
C ASP A 213 -2.85 -8.83 -12.81
N HIS A 214 -2.38 -9.08 -11.58
CA HIS A 214 -1.73 -8.03 -10.80
C HIS A 214 -0.43 -7.55 -11.44
N ALA A 215 0.32 -8.41 -12.11
CA ALA A 215 1.56 -8.00 -12.78
C ALA A 215 1.27 -7.01 -13.92
N ALA A 216 0.20 -7.24 -14.68
CA ALA A 216 -0.27 -6.30 -15.68
C ALA A 216 -0.78 -4.99 -15.07
N ALA A 217 -1.42 -5.05 -13.88
CA ALA A 217 -1.84 -3.86 -13.15
C ALA A 217 -0.64 -3.01 -12.71
N VAL A 218 0.41 -3.64 -12.18
CA VAL A 218 1.67 -2.96 -11.81
C VAL A 218 2.33 -2.33 -13.03
N ALA A 219 2.52 -3.07 -14.11
CA ALA A 219 3.18 -2.56 -15.32
C ALA A 219 2.40 -1.37 -15.94
N THR A 220 1.07 -1.48 -15.97
CA THR A 220 0.20 -0.41 -16.49
C THR A 220 0.19 0.79 -15.56
N GLY A 221 0.07 0.56 -14.25
CA GLY A 221 0.05 1.59 -13.22
C GLY A 221 1.35 2.38 -13.19
N GLU A 222 2.48 1.71 -13.22
CA GLU A 222 3.80 2.35 -13.28
C GLU A 222 3.94 3.26 -14.50
N ARG A 223 3.57 2.78 -15.67
CA ARG A 223 3.59 3.59 -16.90
C ARG A 223 2.68 4.82 -16.81
N LEU A 224 1.46 4.65 -16.31
CA LEU A 224 0.49 5.75 -16.16
C LEU A 224 0.92 6.74 -15.08
N ALA A 225 1.46 6.26 -13.96
CA ALA A 225 2.00 7.08 -12.89
C ALA A 225 3.15 7.96 -13.40
N ARG A 226 4.09 7.41 -14.16
CA ARG A 226 5.17 8.18 -14.81
C ARG A 226 4.63 9.28 -15.73
N LEU A 227 3.63 8.97 -16.56
CA LEU A 227 2.98 9.96 -17.41
C LEU A 227 2.26 11.03 -16.59
N PHE A 228 1.61 10.61 -15.49
CA PHE A 228 0.88 11.50 -14.61
C PHE A 228 1.79 12.48 -13.87
N VAL A 229 2.93 12.03 -13.33
CA VAL A 229 3.90 12.91 -12.66
C VAL A 229 4.66 13.78 -13.66
N GLY A 230 4.94 13.30 -14.87
CA GLY A 230 5.63 14.04 -15.91
C GLY A 230 4.73 15.02 -16.70
N ALA A 231 3.41 15.02 -16.51
CA ALA A 231 2.50 15.93 -17.18
C ALA A 231 2.72 17.38 -16.68
N LYS A 232 2.93 18.31 -17.64
CA LYS A 232 3.02 19.74 -17.38
C LYS A 232 1.64 20.39 -17.40
#